data_26deb698b373fed5ad9ca7017ef4971b
#
_entry.id   26deb698b373fed5ad9ca7017ef4971b
#
_cell.length_a   1.000
_cell.length_b   1.000
_cell.length_c   1.000
_cell.angle_alpha   90.00
_cell.angle_beta   90.00
_cell.angle_gamma   90.00
#
_symmetry.space_group_name_H-M   'P 1'
#
loop_
_entity.id
_entity.type
_entity.pdbx_description
1 polymer ?
#
loop_
_entity_poly.entity_id
_entity_poly.type
_entity_poly.pdbx_seq_one_letter_code
_entity_poly.pdbx_strand_id
1 'polypeptide(L)'
;MATDTLARMFWDRVERSGDRPAQQFKHGADWKTITWREVGDVVREVALGLIAIGRQKGDTVALLSASRAEWVQADFAIFSAGCVTVPVYPTYPPDLISYVVNDSGAKTIIVEDPAQLAKVLQARDRMPGLQQIIVIAGYDAPQPPKMVMTWDSLRRLGRENVAAHKSTLADRVASTKPTDLATIVYTSGTTGPPKGVMQTHGNHVAAVTASKQSTPVQEGWVHLLFLPLAHSFARLESFLGVTHGLTTAFAENLDKVGDNLRETRPHFICSVPRVFEKVYGKILAGVEAGSPAKKKIFGWAVAVGRDVSRHQQRGQPVPATLELKRKIAHKLVFSKLHAALGGRLQWAVSGGAPLSRDIAEFFHAAGILLLEGYGLTETCPALTFNRPDRFKFGSVGQTLPGVQLRIADDGEILARGPNIATLGYYKQPEPTREVFDPDGWFHTGDIGTIDAEGFLTITDRKKDLIVTAGGMNIAPQNIENLLKADPFISQVMVYGDRRPYPVALITINPEELSKFAREHGILTSEAAAIVKHPKVTERIGRTVEEKNTQLQSYAKIKRFTVLPTDFTLDGGELTPTLKVKRKVVSQKYKDAIEELYR
;
A
#
# COMPACT_ATOMS: atom_id res chain seq x y z
N MET A 1 25.34 9.59 17.92
CA MET A 1 25.03 8.17 18.24
C MET A 1 24.79 7.43 16.95
N ALA A 2 25.06 6.12 16.89
CA ALA A 2 24.69 5.33 15.71
C ALA A 2 23.15 5.34 15.53
N THR A 3 22.67 5.60 14.31
CA THR A 3 21.24 5.65 13.99
C THR A 3 20.72 4.27 13.59
N ASP A 4 20.97 3.28 14.44
CA ASP A 4 20.75 1.84 14.19
C ASP A 4 19.41 1.33 14.76
N THR A 5 18.61 2.21 15.37
CA THR A 5 17.24 1.93 15.81
C THR A 5 16.29 3.04 15.36
N LEU A 6 15.00 2.72 15.19
CA LEU A 6 13.98 3.70 14.77
C LEU A 6 13.86 4.88 15.76
N ALA A 7 13.95 4.61 17.06
CA ALA A 7 13.92 5.66 18.07
C ALA A 7 15.13 6.62 17.93
N ARG A 8 16.35 6.10 17.82
CA ARG A 8 17.55 6.94 17.64
C ARG A 8 17.53 7.70 16.31
N MET A 9 17.09 7.06 15.23
CA MET A 9 16.90 7.69 13.93
C MET A 9 15.94 8.89 14.00
N PHE A 10 14.86 8.77 14.75
CA PHE A 10 13.89 9.85 14.95
C PHE A 10 14.50 11.01 15.76
N TRP A 11 15.12 10.71 16.89
CA TRP A 11 15.70 11.78 17.74
C TRP A 11 16.86 12.50 17.08
N ASP A 12 17.71 11.80 16.33
CA ASP A 12 18.75 12.40 15.48
C ASP A 12 18.13 13.36 14.43
N ARG A 13 17.00 12.99 13.83
CA ARG A 13 16.28 13.86 12.91
C ARG A 13 15.71 15.10 13.59
N VAL A 14 15.09 14.95 14.73
CA VAL A 14 14.56 16.09 15.51
C VAL A 14 15.68 17.08 15.85
N GLU A 15 16.84 16.59 16.28
CA GLU A 15 17.99 17.42 16.59
C GLU A 15 18.53 18.17 15.36
N ARG A 16 18.68 17.48 14.23
CA ARG A 16 19.23 18.06 12.99
C ARG A 16 18.29 19.04 12.30
N SER A 17 17.00 18.78 12.32
CA SER A 17 16.04 19.54 11.53
C SER A 17 15.30 20.64 12.31
N GLY A 18 15.18 20.50 13.63
CA GLY A 18 14.69 21.56 14.54
C GLY A 18 13.40 22.23 14.05
N ASP A 19 13.50 23.48 13.63
CA ASP A 19 12.35 24.32 13.24
C ASP A 19 11.90 24.14 11.76
N ARG A 20 12.51 23.21 11.03
CA ARG A 20 12.06 22.89 9.67
C ARG A 20 10.70 22.15 9.70
N PRO A 21 9.86 22.34 8.68
CA PRO A 21 8.59 21.63 8.53
C PRO A 21 8.78 20.10 8.59
N ALA A 22 7.95 19.43 9.37
CA ALA A 22 7.95 17.98 9.52
C ALA A 22 6.65 17.32 9.07
N GLN A 23 5.52 17.87 9.51
CA GLN A 23 4.21 17.30 9.24
C GLN A 23 3.22 18.38 8.82
N GLN A 24 2.34 18.04 7.87
CA GLN A 24 1.22 18.85 7.42
C GLN A 24 -0.08 18.06 7.48
N PHE A 25 -1.12 18.65 8.00
CA PHE A 25 -2.45 18.05 8.09
C PHE A 25 -3.54 19.12 8.09
N LYS A 26 -4.77 18.74 7.74
CA LYS A 26 -5.91 19.66 7.77
C LYS A 26 -6.37 19.92 9.21
N HIS A 27 -6.64 21.19 9.49
CA HIS A 27 -7.37 21.62 10.68
C HIS A 27 -8.49 22.56 10.22
N GLY A 28 -9.71 22.04 10.16
CA GLY A 28 -10.80 22.70 9.44
C GLY A 28 -10.51 22.78 7.93
N ALA A 29 -10.58 23.97 7.35
CA ALA A 29 -10.29 24.17 5.93
C ALA A 29 -8.79 24.33 5.62
N ASP A 30 -7.98 24.64 6.62
CA ASP A 30 -6.60 25.08 6.43
C ASP A 30 -5.59 23.94 6.69
N TRP A 31 -4.46 24.00 5.97
CA TRP A 31 -3.31 23.15 6.24
C TRP A 31 -2.48 23.70 7.39
N LYS A 32 -2.40 22.96 8.49
CA LYS A 32 -1.47 23.26 9.58
C LYS A 32 -0.16 22.54 9.32
N THR A 33 0.95 23.27 9.50
CA THR A 33 2.31 22.73 9.45
C THR A 33 2.91 22.77 10.84
N ILE A 34 3.53 21.67 11.26
CA ILE A 34 4.33 21.58 12.49
C ILE A 34 5.76 21.18 12.17
N THR A 35 6.68 21.67 13.01
CA THR A 35 8.12 21.48 12.86
C THR A 35 8.60 20.16 13.46
N TRP A 36 9.83 19.76 13.13
CA TRP A 36 10.45 18.58 13.75
C TRP A 36 10.59 18.74 15.27
N ARG A 37 10.83 19.92 15.78
CA ARG A 37 10.85 20.22 17.21
C ARG A 37 9.50 19.97 17.86
N GLU A 38 8.43 20.51 17.29
CA GLU A 38 7.06 20.30 17.79
C GLU A 38 6.65 18.82 17.75
N VAL A 39 7.00 18.09 16.68
CA VAL A 39 6.78 16.64 16.62
C VAL A 39 7.57 15.92 17.72
N GLY A 40 8.83 16.31 17.92
CA GLY A 40 9.68 15.78 18.99
C GLY A 40 9.09 16.00 20.38
N ASP A 41 8.50 17.17 20.63
CA ASP A 41 7.85 17.46 21.91
C ASP A 41 6.62 16.58 22.15
N VAL A 42 5.77 16.41 21.12
CA VAL A 42 4.61 15.50 21.21
C VAL A 42 5.06 14.05 21.46
N VAL A 43 6.06 13.57 20.71
CA VAL A 43 6.60 12.21 20.87
C VAL A 43 7.16 12.00 22.27
N ARG A 44 7.87 13.01 22.83
CA ARG A 44 8.40 12.97 24.20
C ARG A 44 7.30 12.90 25.24
N GLU A 45 6.28 13.75 25.13
CA GLU A 45 5.14 13.79 26.04
C GLU A 45 4.38 12.46 26.04
N VAL A 46 4.11 11.89 24.88
CA VAL A 46 3.39 10.62 24.75
C VAL A 46 4.24 9.46 25.29
N ALA A 47 5.54 9.42 24.98
CA ALA A 47 6.45 8.38 25.49
C ALA A 47 6.54 8.40 27.02
N LEU A 48 6.67 9.59 27.60
CA LEU A 48 6.66 9.76 29.08
C LEU A 48 5.30 9.38 29.68
N GLY A 49 4.21 9.72 29.00
CA GLY A 49 2.86 9.31 29.41
C GLY A 49 2.69 7.78 29.40
N LEU A 50 3.21 7.09 28.38
CA LEU A 50 3.21 5.61 28.31
C LEU A 50 4.02 5.01 29.48
N ILE A 51 5.17 5.59 29.80
CA ILE A 51 5.97 5.17 30.96
C ILE A 51 5.21 5.41 32.26
N ALA A 52 4.57 6.58 32.42
CA ALA A 52 3.81 6.95 33.60
C ALA A 52 2.58 6.06 33.86
N ILE A 53 1.92 5.56 32.82
CA ILE A 53 0.86 4.54 32.95
C ILE A 53 1.40 3.11 33.15
N GLY A 54 2.70 2.96 33.40
CA GLY A 54 3.34 1.70 33.76
C GLY A 54 3.75 0.81 32.59
N ARG A 55 3.86 1.32 31.34
CA ARG A 55 4.38 0.50 30.22
C ARG A 55 5.86 0.24 30.38
N GLN A 56 6.24 -1.01 30.25
CA GLN A 56 7.62 -1.47 30.38
C GLN A 56 8.28 -1.65 29.00
N LYS A 57 9.61 -1.68 28.97
CA LYS A 57 10.37 -2.05 27.76
C LYS A 57 9.93 -3.44 27.28
N GLY A 58 9.61 -3.56 25.98
CA GLY A 58 9.09 -4.77 25.36
C GLY A 58 7.58 -4.97 25.46
N ASP A 59 6.84 -4.14 26.23
CA ASP A 59 5.36 -4.18 26.21
C ASP A 59 4.84 -3.80 24.83
N THR A 60 3.80 -4.50 24.39
CA THR A 60 3.11 -4.20 23.13
C THR A 60 2.02 -3.14 23.33
N VAL A 61 1.94 -2.21 22.37
CA VAL A 61 0.92 -1.15 22.30
C VAL A 61 0.21 -1.25 20.95
N ALA A 62 -1.09 -1.54 20.96
CA ALA A 62 -1.89 -1.58 19.74
C ALA A 62 -2.23 -0.16 19.27
N LEU A 63 -2.26 0.05 17.93
CA LEU A 63 -2.53 1.34 17.32
C LEU A 63 -3.58 1.17 16.22
N LEU A 64 -4.83 1.57 16.52
CA LEU A 64 -6.02 1.41 15.69
C LEU A 64 -6.49 2.77 15.19
N SER A 65 -5.94 3.22 14.07
CA SER A 65 -6.26 4.51 13.49
C SER A 65 -6.00 4.54 11.99
N ALA A 66 -6.72 5.37 11.27
CA ALA A 66 -6.38 5.79 9.91
C ALA A 66 -5.04 6.54 9.90
N SER A 67 -4.49 6.76 8.69
CA SER A 67 -3.21 7.46 8.53
C SER A 67 -3.37 8.94 8.83
N ARG A 68 -2.68 9.41 9.87
CA ARG A 68 -2.71 10.78 10.36
C ARG A 68 -1.42 11.13 11.12
N ALA A 69 -1.21 12.40 11.39
CA ALA A 69 0.00 12.88 12.06
C ALA A 69 0.24 12.20 13.42
N GLU A 70 -0.82 12.06 14.22
CA GLU A 70 -0.77 11.47 15.56
C GLU A 70 -0.45 9.96 15.51
N TRP A 71 -0.79 9.28 14.40
CA TRP A 71 -0.38 7.88 14.20
C TRP A 71 1.15 7.75 14.19
N VAL A 72 1.82 8.60 13.41
CA VAL A 72 3.28 8.62 13.31
C VAL A 72 3.92 9.06 14.63
N GLN A 73 3.33 10.07 15.28
CA GLN A 73 3.77 10.53 16.60
C GLN A 73 3.65 9.42 17.65
N ALA A 74 2.54 8.66 17.66
CA ALA A 74 2.34 7.50 18.53
C ALA A 74 3.38 6.40 18.27
N ASP A 75 3.64 6.07 17.01
CA ASP A 75 4.59 5.02 16.63
C ASP A 75 6.00 5.32 17.15
N PHE A 76 6.49 6.55 16.95
CA PHE A 76 7.79 6.96 17.48
C PHE A 76 7.82 7.15 19.00
N ALA A 77 6.70 7.49 19.62
CA ALA A 77 6.58 7.53 21.07
C ALA A 77 6.64 6.13 21.68
N ILE A 78 5.98 5.16 21.06
CA ILE A 78 6.03 3.75 21.47
C ILE A 78 7.48 3.23 21.37
N PHE A 79 8.17 3.48 20.26
CA PHE A 79 9.59 3.11 20.11
C PHE A 79 10.49 3.80 21.15
N SER A 80 10.25 5.09 21.41
CA SER A 80 11.02 5.86 22.40
C SER A 80 10.79 5.34 23.83
N ALA A 81 9.57 4.91 24.13
CA ALA A 81 9.24 4.25 25.40
C ALA A 81 9.82 2.82 25.51
N GLY A 82 10.54 2.32 24.47
CA GLY A 82 11.04 0.97 24.39
C GLY A 82 9.98 -0.11 24.22
N CYS A 83 8.78 0.29 23.80
CA CYS A 83 7.64 -0.58 23.55
C CYS A 83 7.57 -1.04 22.09
N VAL A 84 6.69 -2.00 21.80
CA VAL A 84 6.51 -2.63 20.51
C VAL A 84 5.16 -2.17 19.92
N THR A 85 5.16 -1.61 18.71
CA THR A 85 3.93 -1.19 18.05
C THR A 85 3.21 -2.39 17.42
N VAL A 86 1.90 -2.48 17.64
CA VAL A 86 1.02 -3.44 16.98
C VAL A 86 -0.01 -2.67 16.15
N PRO A 87 0.27 -2.42 14.87
CA PRO A 87 -0.67 -1.69 14.01
C PRO A 87 -1.92 -2.52 13.72
N VAL A 88 -3.09 -1.88 13.84
CA VAL A 88 -4.39 -2.50 13.60
C VAL A 88 -5.14 -1.69 12.54
N TYR A 89 -5.71 -2.38 11.55
CA TYR A 89 -6.49 -1.69 10.52
C TYR A 89 -7.81 -1.14 11.08
N PRO A 90 -8.16 0.14 10.80
CA PRO A 90 -9.43 0.73 11.25
C PRO A 90 -10.66 0.05 10.63
N THR A 91 -10.48 -0.70 9.55
CA THR A 91 -11.53 -1.49 8.89
C THR A 91 -11.78 -2.86 9.57
N TYR A 92 -10.97 -3.23 10.56
CA TYR A 92 -11.20 -4.51 11.24
C TYR A 92 -12.48 -4.48 12.06
N PRO A 93 -13.29 -5.56 12.00
CA PRO A 93 -14.41 -5.74 12.93
C PRO A 93 -13.92 -6.04 14.36
N PRO A 94 -14.79 -5.90 15.37
CA PRO A 94 -14.46 -6.13 16.78
C PRO A 94 -13.76 -7.47 17.06
N ASP A 95 -14.13 -8.54 16.36
CA ASP A 95 -13.56 -9.88 16.53
C ASP A 95 -12.09 -9.95 16.12
N LEU A 96 -11.73 -9.33 15.00
CA LEU A 96 -10.33 -9.26 14.55
C LEU A 96 -9.50 -8.33 15.43
N ILE A 97 -10.10 -7.24 15.94
CA ILE A 97 -9.43 -6.34 16.90
C ILE A 97 -9.09 -7.12 18.17
N SER A 98 -10.06 -7.85 18.74
CA SER A 98 -9.84 -8.65 19.95
C SER A 98 -8.79 -9.75 19.73
N TYR A 99 -8.80 -10.40 18.56
CA TYR A 99 -7.79 -11.38 18.21
C TYR A 99 -6.38 -10.77 18.23
N VAL A 100 -6.16 -9.66 17.53
CA VAL A 100 -4.84 -9.00 17.43
C VAL A 100 -4.35 -8.52 18.79
N VAL A 101 -5.24 -7.92 19.62
CA VAL A 101 -4.90 -7.42 20.95
C VAL A 101 -4.51 -8.58 21.88
N ASN A 102 -5.25 -9.68 21.88
CA ASN A 102 -4.97 -10.83 22.74
C ASN A 102 -3.71 -11.59 22.29
N ASP A 103 -3.60 -11.86 21.00
CA ASP A 103 -2.46 -12.61 20.46
C ASP A 103 -1.15 -11.86 20.71
N SER A 104 -1.12 -10.54 20.42
CA SER A 104 0.04 -9.69 20.69
C SER A 104 0.29 -9.43 22.18
N GLY A 105 -0.70 -9.67 23.04
CA GLY A 105 -0.64 -9.37 24.48
C GLY A 105 -0.67 -7.86 24.78
N ALA A 106 -1.27 -7.04 23.90
CA ALA A 106 -1.29 -5.60 24.07
C ALA A 106 -2.13 -5.18 25.29
N LYS A 107 -1.45 -4.49 26.23
CA LYS A 107 -2.08 -3.94 27.45
C LYS A 107 -2.66 -2.54 27.23
N THR A 108 -2.25 -1.87 26.18
CA THR A 108 -2.71 -0.53 25.78
C THR A 108 -3.12 -0.56 24.32
N ILE A 109 -4.23 0.09 24.01
CA ILE A 109 -4.63 0.37 22.64
C ILE A 109 -4.86 1.87 22.47
N ILE A 110 -4.26 2.45 21.42
CA ILE A 110 -4.48 3.82 20.99
C ILE A 110 -5.48 3.76 19.83
N VAL A 111 -6.62 4.43 19.95
CA VAL A 111 -7.69 4.44 18.95
C VAL A 111 -7.89 5.84 18.39
N GLU A 112 -8.29 5.93 17.13
CA GLU A 112 -8.46 7.20 16.43
C GLU A 112 -9.52 8.11 17.06
N ASP A 113 -10.73 7.59 17.23
CA ASP A 113 -11.95 8.36 17.51
C ASP A 113 -13.00 7.53 18.27
N PRO A 114 -14.17 8.13 18.61
CA PRO A 114 -15.26 7.41 19.27
C PRO A 114 -15.80 6.21 18.48
N ALA A 115 -15.71 6.21 17.14
CA ALA A 115 -16.18 5.08 16.34
C ALA A 115 -15.26 3.86 16.53
N GLN A 116 -13.94 4.06 16.55
CA GLN A 116 -12.99 2.99 16.84
C GLN A 116 -13.04 2.58 18.31
N LEU A 117 -13.24 3.53 19.23
CA LEU A 117 -13.48 3.22 20.65
C LEU A 117 -14.69 2.29 20.83
N ALA A 118 -15.79 2.55 20.15
CA ALA A 118 -17.00 1.72 20.22
C ALA A 118 -16.72 0.26 19.83
N LYS A 119 -15.93 0.02 18.76
CA LYS A 119 -15.53 -1.33 18.36
C LYS A 119 -14.71 -2.05 19.44
N VAL A 120 -13.77 -1.33 20.08
CA VAL A 120 -12.95 -1.87 21.17
C VAL A 120 -13.81 -2.19 22.38
N LEU A 121 -14.73 -1.30 22.76
CA LEU A 121 -15.63 -1.52 23.88
C LEU A 121 -16.59 -2.69 23.62
N GLN A 122 -17.11 -2.83 22.39
CA GLN A 122 -17.95 -3.97 22.00
C GLN A 122 -17.23 -5.32 22.16
N ALA A 123 -15.91 -5.35 21.96
CA ALA A 123 -15.11 -6.56 22.11
C ALA A 123 -14.42 -6.66 23.49
N ARG A 124 -14.68 -5.73 24.43
CA ARG A 124 -13.90 -5.56 25.66
C ARG A 124 -13.81 -6.81 26.52
N ASP A 125 -14.91 -7.52 26.72
CA ASP A 125 -14.98 -8.72 27.56
C ASP A 125 -14.09 -9.86 27.03
N ARG A 126 -13.80 -9.83 25.74
CA ARG A 126 -12.89 -10.77 25.06
C ARG A 126 -11.42 -10.34 25.13
N MET A 127 -11.10 -9.21 25.75
CA MET A 127 -9.74 -8.69 25.89
C MET A 127 -9.37 -8.48 27.36
N PRO A 128 -9.28 -9.57 28.17
CA PRO A 128 -9.05 -9.45 29.61
C PRO A 128 -7.71 -8.77 29.97
N GLY A 129 -6.70 -8.89 29.11
CA GLY A 129 -5.36 -8.29 29.30
C GLY A 129 -5.30 -6.80 29.00
N LEU A 130 -6.27 -6.22 28.30
CA LEU A 130 -6.29 -4.80 27.95
C LEU A 130 -6.54 -3.93 29.20
N GLN A 131 -5.63 -3.02 29.51
CA GLN A 131 -5.66 -2.19 30.71
C GLN A 131 -6.03 -0.74 30.42
N GLN A 132 -5.60 -0.21 29.26
CA GLN A 132 -5.77 1.21 28.93
C GLN A 132 -6.19 1.40 27.47
N ILE A 133 -7.14 2.29 27.26
CA ILE A 133 -7.56 2.76 25.93
C ILE A 133 -7.26 4.26 25.86
N ILE A 134 -6.58 4.70 24.79
CA ILE A 134 -6.24 6.09 24.54
C ILE A 134 -6.96 6.53 23.27
N VAL A 135 -7.78 7.59 23.34
CA VAL A 135 -8.52 8.11 22.20
C VAL A 135 -7.83 9.37 21.68
N ILE A 136 -7.48 9.38 20.39
CA ILE A 136 -6.71 10.48 19.77
C ILE A 136 -7.58 11.73 19.63
N ALA A 137 -8.79 11.61 19.10
CA ALA A 137 -9.62 12.78 18.76
C ALA A 137 -11.11 12.55 19.00
N GLY A 138 -11.86 13.64 19.15
CA GLY A 138 -13.34 13.61 19.15
C GLY A 138 -13.99 12.96 20.36
N TYR A 139 -13.26 12.73 21.44
CA TYR A 139 -13.79 12.12 22.65
C TYR A 139 -13.79 13.13 23.80
N ASP A 140 -14.99 13.56 24.17
CA ASP A 140 -15.23 14.51 25.28
C ASP A 140 -16.37 13.97 26.18
N ALA A 141 -16.06 12.94 26.97
CA ALA A 141 -17.00 12.39 27.94
C ALA A 141 -16.72 13.03 29.30
N PRO A 142 -17.74 13.60 29.98
CA PRO A 142 -17.57 14.23 31.29
C PRO A 142 -17.05 13.27 32.35
N GLN A 143 -17.36 11.98 32.23
CA GLN A 143 -16.92 10.91 33.12
C GLN A 143 -16.51 9.68 32.29
N PRO A 144 -15.29 9.67 31.73
CA PRO A 144 -14.82 8.50 31.00
C PRO A 144 -14.63 7.30 31.93
N PRO A 145 -14.83 6.06 31.46
CA PRO A 145 -14.43 4.87 32.19
C PRO A 145 -12.94 4.96 32.58
N LYS A 146 -12.58 4.48 33.77
CA LYS A 146 -11.20 4.56 34.32
C LYS A 146 -10.11 4.08 33.34
N MET A 147 -10.47 3.14 32.45
CA MET A 147 -9.53 2.61 31.45
C MET A 147 -9.43 3.45 30.17
N VAL A 148 -10.26 4.48 30.01
CA VAL A 148 -10.27 5.35 28.81
C VAL A 148 -9.70 6.70 29.17
N MET A 149 -8.72 7.17 28.40
CA MET A 149 -8.16 8.51 28.50
C MET A 149 -8.01 9.14 27.11
N THR A 150 -7.98 10.46 27.06
CA THR A 150 -7.73 11.19 25.81
C THR A 150 -6.23 11.28 25.53
N TRP A 151 -5.87 11.50 24.26
CA TRP A 151 -4.52 11.80 23.82
C TRP A 151 -3.91 12.98 24.60
N ASP A 152 -4.67 14.06 24.77
CA ASP A 152 -4.21 15.23 25.52
C ASP A 152 -4.00 14.95 27.00
N SER A 153 -4.79 14.07 27.60
CA SER A 153 -4.59 13.60 28.98
C SER A 153 -3.32 12.79 29.12
N LEU A 154 -3.01 11.92 28.14
CA LEU A 154 -1.75 11.16 28.12
C LEU A 154 -0.53 12.11 27.97
N ARG A 155 -0.62 13.09 27.07
CA ARG A 155 0.42 14.11 26.88
C ARG A 155 0.64 14.94 28.13
N ARG A 156 -0.45 15.40 28.77
CA ARG A 156 -0.41 16.12 30.05
C ARG A 156 0.28 15.28 31.12
N LEU A 157 -0.11 14.03 31.28
CA LEU A 157 0.52 13.11 32.24
C LEU A 157 2.03 12.99 31.97
N GLY A 158 2.45 12.92 30.70
CA GLY A 158 3.86 12.90 30.33
C GLY A 158 4.58 14.18 30.73
N ARG A 159 4.00 15.37 30.52
CA ARG A 159 4.58 16.66 30.95
C ARG A 159 4.73 16.75 32.48
N GLU A 160 3.72 16.34 33.22
CA GLU A 160 3.71 16.36 34.68
C GLU A 160 4.75 15.41 35.29
N ASN A 161 5.09 14.33 34.58
CA ASN A 161 6.01 13.31 35.05
C ASN A 161 7.41 13.37 34.43
N VAL A 162 7.79 14.49 33.78
CA VAL A 162 9.13 14.66 33.20
C VAL A 162 10.24 14.42 34.22
N ALA A 163 10.14 15.01 35.41
CA ALA A 163 11.17 14.88 36.46
C ALA A 163 11.38 13.42 36.90
N ALA A 164 10.28 12.64 36.96
CA ALA A 164 10.32 11.25 37.40
C ALA A 164 10.84 10.28 36.31
N HIS A 165 10.58 10.58 35.03
CA HIS A 165 10.78 9.60 33.95
C HIS A 165 11.72 10.03 32.82
N LYS A 166 12.31 11.24 32.86
CA LYS A 166 13.25 11.73 31.83
C LYS A 166 14.47 10.82 31.65
N SER A 167 15.07 10.37 32.74
CA SER A 167 16.20 9.42 32.72
C SER A 167 15.76 8.06 32.18
N THR A 168 14.59 7.55 32.61
CA THR A 168 14.04 6.29 32.12
C THR A 168 13.81 6.34 30.60
N LEU A 169 13.28 7.42 30.06
CA LEU A 169 13.08 7.60 28.62
C LEU A 169 14.45 7.59 27.88
N ALA A 170 15.41 8.37 28.38
CA ALA A 170 16.74 8.43 27.78
C ALA A 170 17.43 7.05 27.79
N ASP A 171 17.35 6.33 28.92
CA ASP A 171 17.93 4.99 29.07
C ASP A 171 17.24 3.98 28.13
N ARG A 172 15.92 4.04 27.96
CA ARG A 172 15.19 3.16 27.02
C ARG A 172 15.63 3.41 25.59
N VAL A 173 15.71 4.65 25.14
CA VAL A 173 16.22 5.01 23.80
C VAL A 173 17.67 4.53 23.62
N ALA A 174 18.54 4.75 24.62
CA ALA A 174 19.94 4.37 24.55
C ALA A 174 20.17 2.85 24.62
N SER A 175 19.37 2.13 25.42
CA SER A 175 19.51 0.67 25.60
C SER A 175 18.76 -0.18 24.58
N THR A 176 17.95 0.41 23.70
CA THR A 176 17.28 -0.31 22.63
C THR A 176 18.31 -0.77 21.60
N LYS A 177 18.27 -2.06 21.23
CA LYS A 177 19.19 -2.69 20.29
C LYS A 177 18.54 -2.85 18.91
N PRO A 178 19.32 -2.91 17.83
CA PRO A 178 18.80 -3.25 16.50
C PRO A 178 18.04 -4.58 16.45
N THR A 179 18.41 -5.52 17.31
CA THR A 179 17.77 -6.84 17.44
C THR A 179 16.48 -6.83 18.26
N ASP A 180 16.19 -5.74 18.99
CA ASP A 180 14.94 -5.64 19.76
C ASP A 180 13.76 -5.51 18.80
N LEU A 181 12.63 -6.11 19.18
CA LEU A 181 11.39 -6.07 18.42
C LEU A 181 10.85 -4.63 18.39
N ALA A 182 10.60 -4.12 17.18
CA ALA A 182 10.01 -2.81 16.97
C ALA A 182 8.50 -2.92 16.76
N THR A 183 8.05 -3.93 16.01
CA THR A 183 6.64 -4.07 15.65
C THR A 183 6.24 -5.51 15.34
N ILE A 184 4.95 -5.81 15.57
CA ILE A 184 4.31 -7.05 15.12
C ILE A 184 3.22 -6.66 14.13
N VAL A 185 3.44 -6.90 12.84
CA VAL A 185 2.49 -6.54 11.77
C VAL A 185 1.65 -7.75 11.40
N TYR A 186 0.34 -7.67 11.63
CA TYR A 186 -0.59 -8.75 11.32
C TYR A 186 -0.96 -8.74 9.85
N THR A 187 -0.61 -9.82 9.14
CA THR A 187 -0.95 -10.01 7.72
C THR A 187 -2.15 -10.93 7.58
N SER A 188 -3.13 -10.51 6.78
CA SER A 188 -4.25 -11.37 6.41
C SER A 188 -3.76 -12.45 5.44
N GLY A 189 -3.42 -13.62 5.94
CA GLY A 189 -3.20 -14.79 5.09
C GLY A 189 -4.46 -15.12 4.27
N THR A 190 -4.29 -15.84 3.16
CA THR A 190 -5.43 -16.34 2.35
C THR A 190 -6.21 -17.44 3.07
N THR A 191 -5.65 -18.01 4.14
CA THR A 191 -6.23 -19.11 4.90
C THR A 191 -5.97 -18.92 6.39
N GLY A 192 -7.05 -18.76 7.19
CA GLY A 192 -6.96 -18.68 8.64
C GLY A 192 -6.82 -17.25 9.22
N PRO A 193 -6.65 -17.11 10.54
CA PRO A 193 -6.48 -15.85 11.21
C PRO A 193 -5.18 -15.15 10.78
N PRO A 194 -5.09 -13.81 10.92
CA PRO A 194 -3.87 -13.07 10.57
C PRO A 194 -2.65 -13.56 11.35
N LYS A 195 -1.49 -13.63 10.68
CA LYS A 195 -0.20 -13.98 11.31
C LYS A 195 0.56 -12.71 11.65
N GLY A 196 1.10 -12.61 12.87
CA GLY A 196 1.91 -11.48 13.31
C GLY A 196 3.37 -11.61 12.88
N VAL A 197 3.81 -10.83 11.90
CA VAL A 197 5.21 -10.77 11.46
C VAL A 197 6.03 -9.96 12.45
N MET A 198 7.07 -10.56 13.03
CA MET A 198 7.97 -9.91 13.99
C MET A 198 9.07 -9.14 13.28
N GLN A 199 9.07 -7.82 13.37
CA GLN A 199 10.05 -6.95 12.72
C GLN A 199 10.87 -6.20 13.77
N THR A 200 12.21 -6.30 13.68
CA THR A 200 13.13 -5.61 14.60
C THR A 200 13.41 -4.17 14.15
N HIS A 201 13.96 -3.36 15.04
CA HIS A 201 14.47 -2.03 14.71
C HIS A 201 15.50 -2.09 13.57
N GLY A 202 16.42 -3.06 13.63
CA GLY A 202 17.47 -3.26 12.63
C GLY A 202 16.90 -3.60 11.25
N ASN A 203 15.85 -4.44 11.18
CA ASN A 203 15.20 -4.76 9.90
C ASN A 203 14.68 -3.50 9.21
N HIS A 204 13.98 -2.63 9.93
CA HIS A 204 13.47 -1.37 9.39
C HIS A 204 14.58 -0.39 9.02
N VAL A 205 15.60 -0.22 9.87
CA VAL A 205 16.71 0.69 9.56
C VAL A 205 17.47 0.21 8.32
N ALA A 206 17.65 -1.09 8.14
CA ALA A 206 18.25 -1.66 6.93
C ALA A 206 17.40 -1.37 5.67
N ALA A 207 16.09 -1.61 5.73
CA ALA A 207 15.16 -1.34 4.63
C ALA A 207 15.16 0.15 4.23
N VAL A 208 15.10 1.03 5.22
CA VAL A 208 15.10 2.50 5.01
C VAL A 208 16.44 2.97 4.44
N THR A 209 17.55 2.45 4.95
CA THR A 209 18.90 2.80 4.46
C THR A 209 19.10 2.37 3.02
N ALA A 210 18.71 1.14 2.67
CA ALA A 210 18.76 0.63 1.32
C ALA A 210 17.88 1.44 0.34
N SER A 211 16.66 1.78 0.77
CA SER A 211 15.74 2.62 0.00
C SER A 211 16.29 4.03 -0.20
N LYS A 212 16.89 4.63 0.86
CA LYS A 212 17.53 5.94 0.76
C LYS A 212 18.68 5.99 -0.25
N GLN A 213 19.49 4.95 -0.32
CA GLN A 213 20.58 4.85 -1.31
C GLN A 213 20.05 4.69 -2.75
N SER A 214 18.81 4.24 -2.90
CA SER A 214 18.18 3.95 -4.19
C SER A 214 17.28 5.06 -4.71
N THR A 215 17.02 6.12 -3.92
CA THR A 215 16.09 7.20 -4.27
C THR A 215 16.75 8.58 -4.16
N PRO A 216 16.72 9.41 -5.22
CA PRO A 216 17.28 10.77 -5.20
C PRO A 216 16.32 11.77 -4.54
N VAL A 217 15.94 11.52 -3.28
CA VAL A 217 15.04 12.39 -2.52
C VAL A 217 15.86 13.43 -1.76
N GLN A 218 15.42 14.69 -1.81
CA GLN A 218 16.11 15.81 -1.15
C GLN A 218 15.43 16.19 0.17
N GLU A 219 16.21 16.64 1.13
CA GLU A 219 15.70 17.16 2.39
C GLU A 219 14.73 18.35 2.14
N GLY A 220 13.65 18.40 2.90
CA GLY A 220 12.60 19.43 2.76
C GLY A 220 11.60 19.18 1.63
N TRP A 221 11.75 18.12 0.85
CA TRP A 221 10.68 17.73 -0.07
C TRP A 221 9.40 17.38 0.69
N VAL A 222 8.26 17.61 0.02
CA VAL A 222 6.93 17.23 0.53
C VAL A 222 6.51 15.93 -0.14
N HIS A 223 5.98 14.99 0.62
CA HIS A 223 5.23 13.85 0.11
C HIS A 223 3.83 13.81 0.73
N LEU A 224 2.86 13.27 0.01
CA LEU A 224 1.49 13.10 0.50
C LEU A 224 1.27 11.65 0.88
N LEU A 225 1.09 11.39 2.18
CA LEU A 225 0.85 10.06 2.73
C LEU A 225 -0.65 9.85 2.89
N PHE A 226 -1.18 8.81 2.24
CA PHE A 226 -2.60 8.42 2.28
C PHE A 226 -2.80 6.90 2.35
N LEU A 227 -1.74 6.11 2.17
CA LEU A 227 -1.81 4.66 2.36
C LEU A 227 -1.96 4.31 3.86
N PRO A 228 -2.64 3.21 4.21
CA PRO A 228 -2.81 2.81 5.59
C PRO A 228 -1.47 2.56 6.31
N LEU A 229 -1.18 3.30 7.38
CA LEU A 229 0.01 3.12 8.21
C LEU A 229 0.02 1.78 8.97
N ALA A 230 -1.11 1.10 9.05
CA ALA A 230 -1.17 -0.28 9.50
C ALA A 230 -0.49 -1.27 8.53
N HIS A 231 -0.20 -0.84 7.29
CA HIS A 231 0.50 -1.62 6.28
C HIS A 231 1.98 -1.25 6.22
N SER A 232 2.86 -2.24 6.08
CA SER A 232 4.32 -2.04 6.07
C SER A 232 4.80 -1.06 5.01
N PHE A 233 4.15 -0.96 3.84
CA PHE A 233 4.56 -0.04 2.77
C PHE A 233 4.41 1.44 3.19
N ALA A 234 3.27 1.84 3.75
CA ALA A 234 3.08 3.20 4.26
C ALA A 234 4.01 3.51 5.44
N ARG A 235 4.33 2.52 6.27
CA ARG A 235 5.30 2.68 7.36
C ARG A 235 6.71 2.91 6.83
N LEU A 236 7.15 2.16 5.81
CA LEU A 236 8.43 2.43 5.15
C LEU A 236 8.47 3.87 4.59
N GLU A 237 7.39 4.32 3.92
CA GLU A 237 7.25 5.70 3.45
C GLU A 237 7.40 6.72 4.60
N SER A 238 6.74 6.49 5.73
CA SER A 238 6.86 7.33 6.92
C SER A 238 8.29 7.36 7.47
N PHE A 239 8.97 6.23 7.56
CA PHE A 239 10.36 6.14 8.02
C PHE A 239 11.34 6.80 7.04
N LEU A 240 11.08 6.72 5.72
CA LEU A 240 11.82 7.48 4.71
C LEU A 240 11.64 8.99 4.91
N GLY A 241 10.44 9.44 5.28
CA GLY A 241 10.17 10.83 5.66
C GLY A 241 11.11 11.32 6.76
N VAL A 242 11.25 10.53 7.82
CA VAL A 242 12.19 10.83 8.92
C VAL A 242 13.65 10.80 8.44
N THR A 243 14.05 9.76 7.72
CA THR A 243 15.44 9.57 7.30
C THR A 243 15.94 10.66 6.36
N HIS A 244 15.09 11.13 5.46
CA HIS A 244 15.41 12.21 4.51
C HIS A 244 15.15 13.62 5.06
N GLY A 245 14.40 13.77 6.16
CA GLY A 245 13.96 15.07 6.66
C GLY A 245 12.92 15.72 5.75
N LEU A 246 11.94 14.93 5.33
CA LEU A 246 10.83 15.39 4.49
C LEU A 246 9.75 16.06 5.30
N THR A 247 8.89 16.80 4.61
CA THR A 247 7.58 17.20 5.14
C THR A 247 6.55 16.16 4.73
N THR A 248 5.99 15.44 5.68
CA THR A 248 4.91 14.48 5.45
C THR A 248 3.57 15.19 5.52
N ALA A 249 2.89 15.34 4.40
CA ALA A 249 1.51 15.80 4.35
C ALA A 249 0.58 14.58 4.48
N PHE A 250 -0.39 14.63 5.39
CA PHE A 250 -1.37 13.57 5.58
C PHE A 250 -2.65 13.93 4.86
N ALA A 251 -3.12 13.05 3.97
CA ALA A 251 -4.40 13.26 3.30
C ALA A 251 -5.56 13.15 4.31
N GLU A 252 -6.61 13.93 4.09
CA GLU A 252 -7.82 13.90 4.94
C GLU A 252 -8.50 12.53 4.91
N ASN A 253 -8.64 11.96 3.72
CA ASN A 253 -9.15 10.61 3.45
C ASN A 253 -8.88 10.25 1.97
N LEU A 254 -9.22 9.04 1.55
CA LEU A 254 -8.98 8.56 0.19
C LEU A 254 -9.76 9.33 -0.89
N ASP A 255 -10.95 9.84 -0.58
CA ASP A 255 -11.78 10.59 -1.55
C ASP A 255 -11.21 11.97 -1.82
N LYS A 256 -10.51 12.55 -0.85
CA LYS A 256 -9.88 13.88 -0.92
C LYS A 256 -8.44 13.87 -1.46
N VAL A 257 -7.86 12.72 -1.75
CA VAL A 257 -6.47 12.62 -2.23
C VAL A 257 -6.23 13.53 -3.44
N GLY A 258 -7.17 13.60 -4.39
CA GLY A 258 -7.04 14.45 -5.58
C GLY A 258 -6.99 15.95 -5.25
N ASP A 259 -7.78 16.41 -4.27
CA ASP A 259 -7.77 17.78 -3.78
C ASP A 259 -6.46 18.06 -3.03
N ASN A 260 -6.10 17.16 -2.12
CA ASN A 260 -4.91 17.29 -1.30
C ASN A 260 -3.61 17.26 -2.12
N LEU A 261 -3.55 16.52 -3.25
CA LEU A 261 -2.43 16.60 -4.21
C LEU A 261 -2.25 18.01 -4.78
N ARG A 262 -3.36 18.68 -5.16
CA ARG A 262 -3.30 20.06 -5.69
C ARG A 262 -2.89 21.08 -4.64
N GLU A 263 -3.35 20.89 -3.40
CA GLU A 263 -3.09 21.80 -2.28
C GLU A 263 -1.66 21.67 -1.76
N THR A 264 -1.20 20.44 -1.48
CA THR A 264 0.13 20.17 -0.89
C THR A 264 1.25 20.17 -1.92
N ARG A 265 0.92 19.94 -3.20
CA ARG A 265 1.88 19.92 -4.31
C ARG A 265 3.09 19.04 -4.00
N PRO A 266 2.93 17.73 -3.78
CA PRO A 266 4.03 16.86 -3.36
C PRO A 266 5.08 16.69 -4.46
N HIS A 267 6.32 16.38 -4.05
CA HIS A 267 7.41 16.06 -4.97
C HIS A 267 7.38 14.59 -5.41
N PHE A 268 6.90 13.71 -4.54
CA PHE A 268 6.61 12.32 -4.86
C PHE A 268 5.44 11.79 -4.03
N ILE A 269 4.88 10.67 -4.45
CA ILE A 269 3.84 9.93 -3.74
C ILE A 269 4.13 8.42 -3.79
N CYS A 270 3.73 7.73 -2.74
CA CYS A 270 3.64 6.28 -2.75
C CYS A 270 2.17 5.86 -2.84
N SER A 271 1.86 4.90 -3.71
CA SER A 271 0.50 4.45 -3.92
C SER A 271 0.44 2.97 -4.33
N VAL A 272 -0.78 2.49 -4.51
CA VAL A 272 -1.07 1.17 -5.05
C VAL A 272 -1.58 1.30 -6.49
N PRO A 273 -1.45 0.26 -7.35
CA PRO A 273 -1.88 0.29 -8.75
C PRO A 273 -3.29 0.82 -8.96
N ARG A 274 -4.23 0.45 -8.09
CA ARG A 274 -5.65 0.83 -8.18
C ARG A 274 -5.87 2.35 -8.27
N VAL A 275 -5.06 3.14 -7.61
CA VAL A 275 -5.14 4.60 -7.66
C VAL A 275 -4.76 5.10 -9.06
N PHE A 276 -3.69 4.58 -9.64
CA PHE A 276 -3.24 4.95 -10.98
C PHE A 276 -4.21 4.45 -12.06
N GLU A 277 -4.78 3.25 -11.91
CA GLU A 277 -5.84 2.72 -12.76
C GLU A 277 -7.07 3.65 -12.77
N LYS A 278 -7.52 4.08 -11.59
CA LYS A 278 -8.66 5.01 -11.44
C LYS A 278 -8.38 6.37 -12.08
N VAL A 279 -7.18 6.91 -11.91
CA VAL A 279 -6.77 8.18 -12.54
C VAL A 279 -6.73 8.01 -14.07
N TYR A 280 -6.12 6.94 -14.56
CA TYR A 280 -6.06 6.61 -15.99
C TYR A 280 -7.45 6.48 -16.61
N GLY A 281 -8.35 5.72 -15.96
CA GLY A 281 -9.73 5.56 -16.39
C GLY A 281 -10.48 6.90 -16.49
N LYS A 282 -10.35 7.78 -15.49
CA LYS A 282 -10.94 9.12 -15.51
C LYS A 282 -10.41 9.99 -16.66
N ILE A 283 -9.12 9.90 -16.98
CA ILE A 283 -8.53 10.61 -18.12
C ILE A 283 -9.15 10.12 -19.41
N LEU A 284 -9.19 8.80 -19.64
CA LEU A 284 -9.74 8.22 -20.85
C LEU A 284 -11.24 8.54 -21.02
N ALA A 285 -12.03 8.43 -19.96
CA ALA A 285 -13.44 8.80 -19.97
C ALA A 285 -13.64 10.28 -20.33
N GLY A 286 -12.80 11.18 -19.79
CA GLY A 286 -12.85 12.60 -20.12
C GLY A 286 -12.42 12.93 -21.57
N VAL A 287 -11.57 12.11 -22.15
CA VAL A 287 -11.21 12.20 -23.58
C VAL A 287 -12.33 11.68 -24.45
N GLU A 288 -12.93 10.53 -24.09
CA GLU A 288 -14.02 9.91 -24.86
C GLU A 288 -15.26 10.79 -24.93
N ALA A 289 -15.58 11.50 -23.86
CA ALA A 289 -16.65 12.50 -23.83
C ALA A 289 -16.31 13.79 -24.61
N GLY A 290 -15.08 13.92 -25.13
CA GLY A 290 -14.62 15.10 -25.85
C GLY A 290 -14.96 15.08 -27.35
N SER A 291 -14.78 16.26 -28.00
CA SER A 291 -14.94 16.37 -29.46
C SER A 291 -13.94 15.48 -30.22
N PRO A 292 -14.23 15.12 -31.48
CA PRO A 292 -13.30 14.36 -32.34
C PRO A 292 -11.91 15.00 -32.45
N ALA A 293 -11.84 16.31 -32.49
CA ALA A 293 -10.57 17.06 -32.50
C ALA A 293 -9.78 16.85 -31.21
N LYS A 294 -10.44 16.88 -30.04
CA LYS A 294 -9.81 16.63 -28.73
C LYS A 294 -9.28 15.19 -28.64
N LYS A 295 -10.03 14.21 -29.11
CA LYS A 295 -9.58 12.79 -29.19
C LYS A 295 -8.35 12.65 -30.07
N LYS A 296 -8.34 13.28 -31.24
CA LYS A 296 -7.21 13.25 -32.20
C LYS A 296 -5.96 13.92 -31.61
N ILE A 297 -6.10 15.07 -30.95
CA ILE A 297 -4.98 15.78 -30.30
C ILE A 297 -4.43 14.95 -29.15
N PHE A 298 -5.28 14.34 -28.31
CA PHE A 298 -4.87 13.46 -27.24
C PHE A 298 -4.10 12.23 -27.77
N GLY A 299 -4.64 11.54 -28.77
CA GLY A 299 -3.96 10.39 -29.39
C GLY A 299 -2.58 10.75 -29.95
N TRP A 300 -2.47 11.92 -30.65
CA TRP A 300 -1.19 12.44 -31.11
C TRP A 300 -0.23 12.71 -29.95
N ALA A 301 -0.68 13.37 -28.89
CA ALA A 301 0.18 13.68 -27.75
C ALA A 301 0.69 12.42 -27.04
N VAL A 302 -0.16 11.39 -26.88
CA VAL A 302 0.23 10.10 -26.32
C VAL A 302 1.26 9.39 -27.21
N ALA A 303 1.08 9.41 -28.54
CA ALA A 303 2.03 8.82 -29.47
C ALA A 303 3.40 9.50 -29.37
N VAL A 304 3.45 10.85 -29.38
CA VAL A 304 4.67 11.64 -29.16
C VAL A 304 5.33 11.28 -27.83
N GLY A 305 4.54 11.22 -26.74
CA GLY A 305 5.05 10.86 -25.42
C GLY A 305 5.63 9.44 -25.37
N ARG A 306 4.98 8.46 -26.01
CA ARG A 306 5.50 7.08 -26.11
C ARG A 306 6.81 7.00 -26.89
N ASP A 307 6.98 7.81 -27.94
CA ASP A 307 8.24 7.87 -28.69
C ASP A 307 9.37 8.43 -27.82
N VAL A 308 9.11 9.50 -27.07
CA VAL A 308 10.05 10.05 -26.07
C VAL A 308 10.39 9.00 -25.01
N SER A 309 9.37 8.36 -24.44
CA SER A 309 9.53 7.29 -23.45
C SER A 309 10.44 6.17 -23.92
N ARG A 310 10.27 5.73 -25.18
CA ARG A 310 11.13 4.68 -25.78
C ARG A 310 12.62 5.07 -25.87
N HIS A 311 12.92 6.33 -26.21
CA HIS A 311 14.30 6.83 -26.21
C HIS A 311 14.89 6.83 -24.80
N GLN A 312 14.13 7.35 -23.82
CA GLN A 312 14.55 7.41 -22.42
C GLN A 312 14.78 6.02 -21.81
N GLN A 313 13.88 5.06 -22.06
CA GLN A 313 14.03 3.67 -21.60
C GLN A 313 15.28 2.98 -22.17
N ARG A 314 15.74 3.40 -23.36
CA ARG A 314 16.95 2.87 -24.00
C ARG A 314 18.21 3.66 -23.64
N GLY A 315 18.12 4.68 -22.79
CA GLY A 315 19.22 5.59 -22.49
C GLY A 315 19.70 6.37 -23.71
N GLN A 316 18.85 6.53 -24.74
CA GLN A 316 19.17 7.23 -25.98
C GLN A 316 18.76 8.71 -25.90
N PRO A 317 19.52 9.63 -26.50
CA PRO A 317 19.13 11.03 -26.58
C PRO A 317 17.83 11.21 -27.38
N VAL A 318 16.94 12.06 -26.88
CA VAL A 318 15.70 12.40 -27.58
C VAL A 318 16.02 13.37 -28.71
N PRO A 319 15.65 13.09 -29.98
CA PRO A 319 15.89 14.02 -31.09
C PRO A 319 15.25 15.40 -30.85
N ALA A 320 15.91 16.48 -31.27
CA ALA A 320 15.43 17.85 -31.03
C ALA A 320 14.01 18.13 -31.57
N THR A 321 13.68 17.54 -32.74
CA THR A 321 12.34 17.64 -33.34
C THR A 321 11.28 16.93 -32.50
N LEU A 322 11.62 15.79 -31.89
CA LEU A 322 10.72 15.05 -31.00
C LEU A 322 10.55 15.79 -29.67
N GLU A 323 11.62 16.40 -29.15
CA GLU A 323 11.58 17.23 -27.95
C GLU A 323 10.68 18.47 -28.13
N LEU A 324 10.71 19.11 -29.29
CA LEU A 324 9.78 20.21 -29.62
C LEU A 324 8.32 19.71 -29.62
N LYS A 325 8.04 18.57 -30.27
CA LYS A 325 6.71 17.95 -30.27
C LYS A 325 6.27 17.61 -28.82
N ARG A 326 7.17 17.10 -27.98
CA ARG A 326 6.91 16.82 -26.56
C ARG A 326 6.46 18.07 -25.80
N LYS A 327 7.15 19.21 -25.98
CA LYS A 327 6.77 20.49 -25.36
C LYS A 327 5.38 20.93 -25.78
N ILE A 328 5.01 20.79 -27.06
CA ILE A 328 3.68 21.12 -27.58
C ILE A 328 2.63 20.17 -27.00
N ALA A 329 2.89 18.86 -27.00
CA ALA A 329 2.00 17.85 -26.43
C ALA A 329 1.76 18.09 -24.92
N HIS A 330 2.81 18.44 -24.17
CA HIS A 330 2.69 18.79 -22.76
C HIS A 330 1.78 20.01 -22.59
N LYS A 331 2.03 21.11 -23.32
CA LYS A 331 1.22 22.33 -23.21
C LYS A 331 -0.25 22.12 -23.55
N LEU A 332 -0.55 21.36 -24.59
CA LEU A 332 -1.92 21.15 -25.06
C LEU A 332 -2.70 20.09 -24.28
N VAL A 333 -2.03 19.06 -23.76
CA VAL A 333 -2.68 17.89 -23.19
C VAL A 333 -2.22 17.62 -21.75
N PHE A 334 -0.93 17.40 -21.52
CA PHE A 334 -0.45 16.84 -20.27
C PHE A 334 -0.32 17.84 -19.12
N SER A 335 -0.27 19.15 -19.41
CA SER A 335 -0.23 20.21 -18.38
C SER A 335 -1.39 20.11 -17.38
N LYS A 336 -2.59 19.72 -17.84
CA LYS A 336 -3.76 19.54 -16.98
C LYS A 336 -3.60 18.36 -16.03
N LEU A 337 -2.99 17.26 -16.52
CA LEU A 337 -2.68 16.11 -15.68
C LEU A 337 -1.63 16.44 -14.63
N HIS A 338 -0.55 17.14 -15.03
CA HIS A 338 0.46 17.60 -14.09
C HIS A 338 -0.15 18.52 -13.02
N ALA A 339 -1.00 19.47 -13.41
CA ALA A 339 -1.69 20.37 -12.47
C ALA A 339 -2.59 19.59 -11.49
N ALA A 340 -3.30 18.57 -11.96
CA ALA A 340 -4.14 17.71 -11.11
C ALA A 340 -3.33 16.93 -10.06
N LEU A 341 -2.06 16.66 -10.32
CA LEU A 341 -1.12 16.01 -9.41
C LEU A 341 -0.23 17.02 -8.63
N GLY A 342 -0.63 18.29 -8.56
CA GLY A 342 0.06 19.34 -7.81
C GLY A 342 1.15 20.08 -8.57
N GLY A 343 1.47 19.70 -9.82
CA GLY A 343 2.33 20.44 -10.75
C GLY A 343 3.84 20.34 -10.52
N ARG A 344 4.31 19.68 -9.44
CA ARG A 344 5.75 19.49 -9.18
C ARG A 344 6.17 18.05 -8.87
N LEU A 345 5.25 17.09 -9.12
CA LEU A 345 5.52 15.68 -8.92
C LEU A 345 6.70 15.25 -9.82
N GLN A 346 7.75 14.72 -9.21
CA GLN A 346 8.94 14.22 -9.93
C GLN A 346 8.72 12.78 -10.40
N TRP A 347 8.21 11.95 -9.51
CA TRP A 347 7.91 10.54 -9.75
C TRP A 347 6.92 10.02 -8.71
N ALA A 348 6.36 8.85 -8.97
CA ALA A 348 5.50 8.16 -8.03
C ALA A 348 5.93 6.70 -7.88
N VAL A 349 5.71 6.13 -6.71
CA VAL A 349 5.97 4.71 -6.44
C VAL A 349 4.66 3.95 -6.46
N SER A 350 4.65 2.82 -7.14
CA SER A 350 3.59 1.82 -7.09
C SER A 350 4.09 0.55 -6.42
N GLY A 351 3.38 0.10 -5.39
CA GLY A 351 3.75 -1.11 -4.66
C GLY A 351 2.56 -1.90 -4.15
N GLY A 352 2.84 -3.06 -3.56
CA GLY A 352 1.82 -3.90 -2.93
C GLY A 352 0.97 -4.75 -3.87
N ALA A 353 0.92 -4.45 -5.16
CA ALA A 353 0.30 -5.26 -6.21
C ALA A 353 0.96 -4.93 -7.57
N PRO A 354 0.85 -5.79 -8.59
CA PRO A 354 1.40 -5.51 -9.92
C PRO A 354 0.68 -4.34 -10.59
N LEU A 355 1.48 -3.46 -11.24
CA LEU A 355 0.98 -2.38 -12.08
C LEU A 355 0.93 -2.83 -13.54
N SER A 356 -0.14 -2.48 -14.27
CA SER A 356 -0.18 -2.69 -15.71
C SER A 356 0.93 -1.89 -16.40
N ARG A 357 1.72 -2.58 -17.22
CA ARG A 357 2.77 -1.96 -18.05
C ARG A 357 2.23 -0.84 -18.92
N ASP A 358 1.06 -1.02 -19.53
CA ASP A 358 0.43 -0.03 -20.41
C ASP A 358 0.10 1.26 -19.64
N ILE A 359 -0.30 1.15 -18.37
CA ILE A 359 -0.58 2.30 -17.50
C ILE A 359 0.73 3.00 -17.13
N ALA A 360 1.76 2.26 -16.76
CA ALA A 360 3.08 2.83 -16.44
C ALA A 360 3.65 3.58 -17.66
N GLU A 361 3.61 2.99 -18.85
CA GLU A 361 4.06 3.59 -20.11
C GLU A 361 3.22 4.83 -20.50
N PHE A 362 1.91 4.81 -20.23
CA PHE A 362 1.04 5.97 -20.46
C PHE A 362 1.44 7.15 -19.56
N PHE A 363 1.60 6.93 -18.26
CA PHE A 363 2.02 8.00 -17.35
C PHE A 363 3.40 8.53 -17.70
N HIS A 364 4.34 7.66 -18.07
CA HIS A 364 5.67 8.09 -18.52
C HIS A 364 5.60 8.89 -19.83
N ALA A 365 4.77 8.49 -20.78
CA ALA A 365 4.50 9.28 -21.98
C ALA A 365 3.92 10.66 -21.66
N ALA A 366 3.14 10.76 -20.59
CA ALA A 366 2.64 12.04 -20.08
C ALA A 366 3.68 12.83 -19.26
N GLY A 367 4.89 12.32 -19.05
CA GLY A 367 5.97 12.94 -18.30
C GLY A 367 5.91 12.69 -16.78
N ILE A 368 5.19 11.66 -16.35
CA ILE A 368 5.09 11.23 -14.95
C ILE A 368 5.66 9.83 -14.83
N LEU A 369 6.80 9.69 -14.17
CA LEU A 369 7.46 8.40 -13.99
C LEU A 369 6.82 7.63 -12.84
N LEU A 370 6.23 6.47 -13.15
CA LEU A 370 5.75 5.50 -12.18
C LEU A 370 6.80 4.40 -11.98
N LEU A 371 7.26 4.24 -10.75
CA LEU A 371 8.30 3.29 -10.37
C LEU A 371 7.70 2.17 -9.53
N GLU A 372 7.86 0.94 -9.96
CA GLU A 372 7.41 -0.21 -9.18
C GLU A 372 8.46 -0.63 -8.15
N GLY A 373 7.99 -1.02 -6.97
CA GLY A 373 8.77 -1.67 -5.93
C GLY A 373 8.10 -2.94 -5.45
N TYR A 374 8.89 -3.92 -5.03
CA TYR A 374 8.42 -5.20 -4.54
C TYR A 374 8.98 -5.53 -3.18
N GLY A 375 8.14 -6.17 -2.39
CA GLY A 375 8.45 -6.77 -1.11
C GLY A 375 7.19 -7.20 -0.38
N LEU A 376 7.40 -7.81 0.77
CA LEU A 376 6.38 -8.39 1.63
C LEU A 376 6.51 -7.80 3.03
N THR A 377 5.51 -7.99 3.87
CA THR A 377 5.61 -7.61 5.29
C THR A 377 6.83 -8.25 5.95
N GLU A 378 7.13 -9.49 5.60
CA GLU A 378 8.27 -10.27 6.06
C GLU A 378 9.64 -9.71 5.62
N THR A 379 9.64 -8.73 4.70
CA THR A 379 10.87 -8.10 4.17
C THR A 379 10.99 -6.60 4.50
N CYS A 380 10.14 -6.06 5.38
CA CYS A 380 10.10 -4.71 5.97
C CYS A 380 9.99 -3.50 5.03
N PRO A 381 9.23 -3.46 3.97
CA PRO A 381 8.72 -4.42 3.00
C PRO A 381 9.48 -4.41 1.68
N ALA A 382 10.75 -4.03 1.64
CA ALA A 382 11.47 -3.67 0.42
C ALA A 382 12.51 -4.73 0.05
N LEU A 383 12.40 -5.31 -1.14
CA LEU A 383 13.39 -6.21 -1.76
C LEU A 383 13.99 -5.61 -3.02
N THR A 384 13.14 -5.10 -3.92
CA THR A 384 13.56 -4.48 -5.18
C THR A 384 12.86 -3.16 -5.42
N PHE A 385 13.47 -2.34 -6.26
CA PHE A 385 12.90 -1.06 -6.65
C PHE A 385 13.39 -0.65 -8.04
N ASN A 386 12.47 -0.16 -8.89
CA ASN A 386 12.81 0.59 -10.09
C ASN A 386 13.25 1.99 -9.68
N ARG A 387 14.46 2.38 -10.05
CA ARG A 387 15.03 3.68 -9.69
C ARG A 387 14.77 4.71 -10.80
N PRO A 388 14.69 6.01 -10.48
CA PRO A 388 14.48 7.06 -11.49
C PRO A 388 15.56 7.07 -12.61
N ASP A 389 16.80 6.70 -12.28
CA ASP A 389 17.92 6.61 -13.20
C ASP A 389 18.04 5.25 -13.93
N ARG A 390 17.34 4.23 -13.42
CA ARG A 390 17.42 2.87 -13.98
C ARG A 390 16.14 2.09 -13.70
N PHE A 391 15.24 2.04 -14.65
CA PHE A 391 13.93 1.40 -14.55
C PHE A 391 13.59 0.58 -15.82
N LYS A 392 12.67 -0.38 -15.66
CA LYS A 392 12.15 -1.21 -16.73
C LYS A 392 10.67 -1.50 -16.46
N PHE A 393 9.78 -0.99 -17.31
CA PHE A 393 8.35 -1.24 -17.14
C PHE A 393 8.01 -2.71 -17.31
N GLY A 394 7.12 -3.22 -16.44
CA GLY A 394 6.78 -4.63 -16.35
C GLY A 394 7.75 -5.44 -15.48
N SER A 395 8.76 -4.77 -14.88
CA SER A 395 9.57 -5.33 -13.82
C SER A 395 9.34 -4.58 -12.49
N VAL A 396 9.67 -5.20 -11.40
CA VAL A 396 9.63 -4.59 -10.06
C VAL A 396 11.00 -4.02 -9.63
N GLY A 397 11.89 -3.81 -10.61
CA GLY A 397 13.19 -3.19 -10.43
C GLY A 397 14.31 -4.16 -10.07
N GLN A 398 15.41 -3.58 -9.63
CA GLN A 398 16.62 -4.29 -9.23
C GLN A 398 16.67 -4.42 -7.72
N THR A 399 17.46 -5.41 -7.25
CA THR A 399 17.67 -5.69 -5.83
C THR A 399 18.22 -4.47 -5.10
N LEU A 400 17.66 -4.18 -3.92
CA LEU A 400 18.13 -3.11 -3.06
C LEU A 400 19.51 -3.42 -2.44
N PRO A 401 20.32 -2.42 -2.12
CA PRO A 401 21.60 -2.61 -1.45
C PRO A 401 21.49 -3.44 -0.17
N GLY A 402 22.35 -4.44 -0.01
CA GLY A 402 22.36 -5.35 1.13
C GLY A 402 21.37 -6.51 1.07
N VAL A 403 20.49 -6.53 0.06
CA VAL A 403 19.55 -7.63 -0.19
C VAL A 403 20.14 -8.59 -1.22
N GLN A 404 19.91 -9.87 -1.06
CA GLN A 404 20.24 -10.93 -2.01
C GLN A 404 18.96 -11.61 -2.48
N LEU A 405 18.86 -11.85 -3.79
CA LEU A 405 17.77 -12.61 -4.39
C LEU A 405 18.32 -13.80 -5.16
N ARG A 406 17.58 -14.89 -5.14
CA ARG A 406 17.82 -16.10 -5.92
C ARG A 406 16.50 -16.64 -6.44
N ILE A 407 16.50 -17.19 -7.64
CA ILE A 407 15.37 -17.95 -8.16
C ILE A 407 15.66 -19.43 -7.91
N ALA A 408 14.74 -20.11 -7.23
CA ALA A 408 14.80 -21.55 -6.98
C ALA A 408 14.45 -22.35 -8.26
N ASP A 409 14.69 -23.66 -8.26
CA ASP A 409 14.47 -24.52 -9.44
C ASP A 409 12.98 -24.55 -9.88
N ASP A 410 12.07 -24.35 -8.95
CA ASP A 410 10.62 -24.25 -9.21
C ASP A 410 10.16 -22.83 -9.58
N GLY A 411 11.10 -21.88 -9.73
CA GLY A 411 10.84 -20.49 -10.08
C GLY A 411 10.50 -19.59 -8.89
N GLU A 412 10.51 -20.08 -7.66
CA GLU A 412 10.24 -19.27 -6.47
C GLU A 412 11.36 -18.25 -6.22
N ILE A 413 10.95 -17.03 -5.89
CA ILE A 413 11.87 -15.96 -5.48
C ILE A 413 12.26 -16.19 -4.02
N LEU A 414 13.54 -16.37 -3.77
CA LEU A 414 14.13 -16.48 -2.44
C LEU A 414 14.87 -15.18 -2.10
N ALA A 415 14.74 -14.72 -0.85
CA ALA A 415 15.34 -13.48 -0.40
C ALA A 415 16.17 -13.67 0.86
N ARG A 416 17.31 -12.95 0.96
CA ARG A 416 18.15 -12.89 2.16
C ARG A 416 18.71 -11.47 2.34
N GLY A 417 18.74 -10.97 3.56
CA GLY A 417 19.26 -9.64 3.84
C GLY A 417 18.91 -9.14 5.25
N PRO A 418 19.51 -8.02 5.68
CA PRO A 418 19.28 -7.48 7.02
C PRO A 418 17.86 -6.93 7.25
N ASN A 419 17.12 -6.66 6.19
CA ASN A 419 15.72 -6.22 6.22
C ASN A 419 14.72 -7.38 6.33
N ILE A 420 15.17 -8.64 6.25
CA ILE A 420 14.30 -9.81 6.38
C ILE A 420 13.94 -10.05 7.86
N ALA A 421 12.67 -10.22 8.13
CA ALA A 421 12.13 -10.47 9.47
C ALA A 421 12.37 -11.91 9.93
N THR A 422 13.63 -12.26 10.17
CA THR A 422 14.07 -13.63 10.49
C THR A 422 13.56 -14.16 11.84
N LEU A 423 12.98 -13.31 12.69
CA LEU A 423 12.24 -13.76 13.87
C LEU A 423 10.95 -14.51 13.49
N GLY A 424 10.47 -14.34 12.26
CA GLY A 424 9.31 -15.03 11.70
C GLY A 424 7.97 -14.57 12.26
N TYR A 425 7.07 -15.54 12.47
CA TYR A 425 5.70 -15.28 12.92
C TYR A 425 5.55 -15.44 14.43
N TYR A 426 4.96 -14.46 15.06
CA TYR A 426 4.76 -14.41 16.51
C TYR A 426 3.96 -15.61 17.01
N LYS A 427 4.50 -16.35 17.98
CA LYS A 427 3.93 -17.57 18.54
C LYS A 427 3.63 -18.71 17.52
N GLN A 428 4.20 -18.65 16.32
CA GLN A 428 3.94 -19.61 15.26
C GLN A 428 5.24 -20.21 14.70
N PRO A 429 5.90 -21.13 15.42
CA PRO A 429 7.19 -21.70 15.02
C PRO A 429 7.11 -22.58 13.76
N GLU A 430 6.02 -23.35 13.57
CA GLU A 430 5.85 -24.19 12.37
C GLU A 430 5.73 -23.34 11.09
N PRO A 431 4.78 -22.39 10.98
CA PRO A 431 4.72 -21.48 9.84
C PRO A 431 6.01 -20.69 9.60
N THR A 432 6.78 -20.41 10.65
CA THR A 432 8.09 -19.75 10.51
C THR A 432 9.09 -20.68 9.83
N ARG A 433 9.17 -21.95 10.23
CA ARG A 433 10.05 -22.94 9.60
C ARG A 433 9.70 -23.27 8.15
N GLU A 434 8.42 -23.12 7.77
CA GLU A 434 7.97 -23.34 6.40
C GLU A 434 8.49 -22.26 5.43
N VAL A 435 8.78 -21.05 5.92
CA VAL A 435 9.17 -19.92 5.07
C VAL A 435 10.65 -19.55 5.18
N PHE A 436 11.41 -20.19 6.06
CA PHE A 436 12.86 -20.01 6.16
C PHE A 436 13.58 -21.35 6.01
N ASP A 437 14.51 -21.42 5.05
CA ASP A 437 15.37 -22.59 4.90
C ASP A 437 16.55 -22.57 5.93
N PRO A 438 17.26 -23.70 6.10
CA PRO A 438 18.41 -23.77 7.03
C PRO A 438 19.55 -22.81 6.68
N ASP A 439 19.67 -22.38 5.42
CA ASP A 439 20.69 -21.43 4.94
C ASP A 439 20.28 -19.96 5.15
N GLY A 440 19.09 -19.72 5.73
CA GLY A 440 18.56 -18.39 6.07
C GLY A 440 17.93 -17.66 4.88
N TRP A 441 17.54 -18.38 3.82
CA TRP A 441 16.74 -17.80 2.75
C TRP A 441 15.26 -17.80 3.14
N PHE A 442 14.63 -16.67 2.86
CA PHE A 442 13.19 -16.50 3.00
C PHE A 442 12.48 -16.90 1.70
N HIS A 443 11.56 -17.84 1.79
CA HIS A 443 10.68 -18.29 0.72
C HIS A 443 9.52 -17.31 0.58
N THR A 444 9.53 -16.49 -0.49
CA THR A 444 8.53 -15.43 -0.65
C THR A 444 7.15 -15.95 -1.01
N GLY A 445 7.06 -17.14 -1.57
CA GLY A 445 5.85 -17.69 -2.17
C GLY A 445 5.45 -17.00 -3.48
N ASP A 446 6.31 -16.13 -4.02
CA ASP A 446 6.12 -15.47 -5.31
C ASP A 446 7.06 -16.11 -6.36
N ILE A 447 6.56 -16.29 -7.59
CA ILE A 447 7.31 -16.84 -8.72
C ILE A 447 7.80 -15.69 -9.60
N GLY A 448 9.04 -15.79 -10.09
CA GLY A 448 9.60 -14.75 -10.93
C GLY A 448 10.87 -15.13 -11.66
N THR A 449 11.40 -14.16 -12.42
CA THR A 449 12.65 -14.29 -13.16
C THR A 449 13.50 -13.04 -13.00
N ILE A 450 14.81 -13.20 -13.02
CA ILE A 450 15.78 -12.09 -13.04
C ILE A 450 16.45 -12.10 -14.41
N ASP A 451 16.39 -10.97 -15.12
CA ASP A 451 17.03 -10.86 -16.42
C ASP A 451 18.54 -10.58 -16.31
N ALA A 452 19.23 -10.55 -17.46
CA ALA A 452 20.67 -10.31 -17.54
C ALA A 452 21.10 -8.92 -17.02
N GLU A 453 20.17 -7.96 -16.96
CA GLU A 453 20.39 -6.63 -16.39
C GLU A 453 20.10 -6.56 -14.89
N GLY A 454 19.64 -7.66 -14.27
CA GLY A 454 19.31 -7.77 -12.85
C GLY A 454 17.91 -7.25 -12.49
N PHE A 455 17.01 -7.05 -13.45
CA PHE A 455 15.63 -6.68 -13.18
C PHE A 455 14.78 -7.91 -12.85
N LEU A 456 14.08 -7.84 -11.72
CA LEU A 456 13.13 -8.86 -11.29
C LEU A 456 11.77 -8.64 -11.96
N THR A 457 11.23 -9.68 -12.57
CA THR A 457 9.84 -9.74 -13.04
C THR A 457 9.10 -10.79 -12.23
N ILE A 458 8.01 -10.41 -11.56
CA ILE A 458 7.11 -11.33 -10.85
C ILE A 458 6.09 -11.82 -11.85
N THR A 459 5.92 -13.13 -11.90
CA THR A 459 4.94 -13.74 -12.82
C THR A 459 3.64 -14.12 -12.13
N ASP A 460 3.70 -14.67 -10.91
CA ASP A 460 2.52 -14.97 -10.08
C ASP A 460 2.89 -15.34 -8.63
N ARG A 461 1.89 -15.73 -7.84
CA ARG A 461 2.06 -16.40 -6.56
C ARG A 461 2.06 -17.92 -6.73
N LYS A 462 3.01 -18.59 -6.09
CA LYS A 462 3.17 -20.06 -6.15
C LYS A 462 1.87 -20.82 -5.83
N LYS A 463 1.14 -20.40 -4.80
CA LYS A 463 -0.14 -20.99 -4.36
C LYS A 463 -1.36 -20.58 -5.20
N ASP A 464 -1.24 -19.55 -6.01
CA ASP A 464 -2.34 -19.03 -6.84
C ASP A 464 -2.20 -19.50 -8.30
N LEU A 465 -1.06 -20.10 -8.67
CA LEU A 465 -0.85 -20.71 -9.98
C LEU A 465 -1.98 -21.71 -10.29
N ILE A 466 -2.58 -21.54 -11.44
CA ILE A 466 -3.57 -22.47 -11.99
C ILE A 466 -2.83 -23.56 -12.74
N VAL A 467 -3.00 -24.81 -12.33
CA VAL A 467 -2.54 -25.97 -13.09
C VAL A 467 -3.75 -26.56 -13.80
N THR A 468 -3.84 -26.37 -15.10
CA THR A 468 -4.97 -26.90 -15.88
C THR A 468 -4.99 -28.43 -15.89
N ALA A 469 -6.11 -29.05 -16.27
CA ALA A 469 -6.21 -30.50 -16.43
C ALA A 469 -5.19 -31.05 -17.46
N GLY A 470 -4.70 -30.23 -18.38
CA GLY A 470 -3.63 -30.58 -19.32
C GLY A 470 -2.21 -30.35 -18.78
N GLY A 471 -2.05 -30.04 -17.48
CA GLY A 471 -0.74 -29.84 -16.85
C GLY A 471 -0.08 -28.49 -17.17
N MET A 472 -0.78 -27.54 -17.77
CA MET A 472 -0.24 -26.22 -18.11
C MET A 472 -0.36 -25.27 -16.91
N ASN A 473 0.74 -24.62 -16.57
CA ASN A 473 0.78 -23.56 -15.55
C ASN A 473 0.29 -22.25 -16.14
N ILE A 474 -0.70 -21.64 -15.54
CA ILE A 474 -1.24 -20.32 -15.90
C ILE A 474 -1.09 -19.40 -14.69
N ALA A 475 -0.54 -18.23 -14.94
CA ALA A 475 -0.45 -17.11 -14.00
C ALA A 475 -1.75 -16.27 -14.07
N PRO A 476 -2.73 -16.48 -13.17
CA PRO A 476 -4.03 -15.82 -13.26
C PRO A 476 -3.91 -14.30 -13.12
N GLN A 477 -2.99 -13.81 -12.30
CA GLN A 477 -2.82 -12.39 -12.03
C GLN A 477 -2.42 -11.60 -13.28
N ASN A 478 -1.62 -12.19 -14.18
CA ASN A 478 -1.25 -11.55 -15.44
C ASN A 478 -2.46 -11.31 -16.33
N ILE A 479 -3.36 -12.31 -16.42
CA ILE A 479 -4.59 -12.22 -17.20
C ILE A 479 -5.54 -11.19 -16.59
N GLU A 480 -5.69 -11.22 -15.27
CA GLU A 480 -6.53 -10.29 -14.52
C GLU A 480 -6.09 -8.84 -14.70
N ASN A 481 -4.78 -8.58 -14.62
CA ASN A 481 -4.21 -7.25 -14.84
C ASN A 481 -4.42 -6.76 -16.27
N LEU A 482 -4.32 -7.67 -17.24
CA LEU A 482 -4.55 -7.36 -18.65
C LEU A 482 -6.00 -6.93 -18.89
N LEU A 483 -6.97 -7.61 -18.27
CA LEU A 483 -8.41 -7.27 -18.36
C LEU A 483 -8.74 -6.00 -17.59
N LYS A 484 -8.18 -5.80 -16.39
CA LYS A 484 -8.38 -4.59 -15.56
C LYS A 484 -7.78 -3.32 -16.15
N ALA A 485 -6.95 -3.41 -17.18
CA ALA A 485 -6.52 -2.25 -17.94
C ALA A 485 -7.67 -1.56 -18.71
N ASP A 486 -8.80 -2.24 -18.94
CA ASP A 486 -10.03 -1.62 -19.46
C ASP A 486 -10.76 -0.90 -18.32
N PRO A 487 -10.98 0.44 -18.39
CA PRO A 487 -11.64 1.21 -17.33
C PRO A 487 -13.08 0.76 -17.01
N PHE A 488 -13.75 0.07 -17.92
CA PHE A 488 -15.08 -0.48 -17.72
C PHE A 488 -15.08 -1.63 -16.71
N ILE A 489 -13.96 -2.34 -16.58
CA ILE A 489 -13.78 -3.47 -15.66
C ILE A 489 -13.28 -2.97 -14.30
N SER A 490 -13.93 -3.39 -13.22
CA SER A 490 -13.50 -3.09 -11.84
C SER A 490 -12.57 -4.15 -11.29
N GLN A 491 -13.03 -5.39 -11.20
CA GLN A 491 -12.25 -6.52 -10.71
C GLN A 491 -12.40 -7.72 -11.64
N VAL A 492 -11.40 -8.58 -11.61
CA VAL A 492 -11.39 -9.86 -12.33
C VAL A 492 -10.85 -10.93 -11.41
N MET A 493 -11.45 -12.09 -11.43
CA MET A 493 -10.89 -13.31 -10.86
C MET A 493 -10.89 -14.42 -11.90
N VAL A 494 -9.70 -14.85 -12.30
CA VAL A 494 -9.51 -15.99 -13.21
C VAL A 494 -9.53 -17.28 -12.40
N TYR A 495 -10.28 -18.27 -12.87
CA TYR A 495 -10.39 -19.61 -12.29
C TYR A 495 -10.13 -20.67 -13.36
N GLY A 496 -9.47 -21.78 -12.99
CA GLY A 496 -9.16 -22.84 -13.96
C GLY A 496 -8.32 -23.99 -13.41
N ASP A 497 -8.06 -24.00 -12.08
CA ASP A 497 -7.27 -25.08 -11.47
C ASP A 497 -7.96 -26.42 -11.66
N ARG A 498 -7.20 -27.41 -12.21
CA ARG A 498 -7.69 -28.76 -12.58
C ARG A 498 -8.88 -28.74 -13.58
N ARG A 499 -9.06 -27.63 -14.31
CA ARG A 499 -10.09 -27.48 -15.33
C ARG A 499 -9.49 -27.50 -16.73
N PRO A 500 -10.30 -27.79 -17.78
CA PRO A 500 -9.80 -27.89 -19.16
C PRO A 500 -9.33 -26.55 -19.73
N TYR A 501 -9.81 -25.41 -19.20
CA TYR A 501 -9.47 -24.06 -19.63
C TYR A 501 -9.77 -23.03 -18.54
N PRO A 502 -9.14 -21.84 -18.59
CA PRO A 502 -9.45 -20.76 -17.65
C PRO A 502 -10.75 -20.04 -18.03
N VAL A 503 -11.49 -19.62 -16.98
CA VAL A 503 -12.69 -18.78 -17.05
C VAL A 503 -12.51 -17.56 -16.17
N ALA A 504 -13.34 -16.53 -16.35
CA ALA A 504 -13.26 -15.30 -15.57
C ALA A 504 -14.57 -14.90 -14.92
N LEU A 505 -14.53 -14.51 -13.65
CA LEU A 505 -15.53 -13.69 -12.99
C LEU A 505 -15.11 -12.23 -13.13
N ILE A 506 -16.00 -11.39 -13.64
CA ILE A 506 -15.72 -9.97 -13.95
C ILE A 506 -16.74 -9.10 -13.24
N THR A 507 -16.27 -8.04 -12.57
CA THR A 507 -17.13 -6.98 -12.05
C THR A 507 -16.92 -5.69 -12.85
N ILE A 508 -17.93 -4.85 -12.92
CA ILE A 508 -17.88 -3.62 -13.71
C ILE A 508 -17.78 -2.42 -12.76
N ASN A 509 -17.05 -1.40 -13.20
CA ASN A 509 -17.00 -0.13 -12.51
C ASN A 509 -18.41 0.49 -12.47
N PRO A 510 -18.99 0.78 -11.29
CA PRO A 510 -20.35 1.27 -11.16
C PRO A 510 -20.60 2.60 -11.90
N GLU A 511 -19.61 3.50 -11.91
CA GLU A 511 -19.71 4.79 -12.60
C GLU A 511 -19.79 4.58 -14.12
N GLU A 512 -18.94 3.71 -14.67
CA GLU A 512 -18.91 3.39 -16.10
C GLU A 512 -20.12 2.56 -16.52
N LEU A 513 -20.61 1.65 -15.66
CA LEU A 513 -21.85 0.91 -15.92
C LEU A 513 -23.06 1.83 -16.04
N SER A 514 -23.19 2.80 -15.11
CA SER A 514 -24.28 3.78 -15.12
C SER A 514 -24.23 4.69 -16.35
N LYS A 515 -23.03 5.06 -16.80
CA LYS A 515 -22.81 5.85 -18.01
C LYS A 515 -23.19 5.04 -19.26
N PHE A 516 -22.71 3.81 -19.35
CA PHE A 516 -23.01 2.89 -20.46
C PHE A 516 -24.51 2.64 -20.62
N ALA A 517 -25.22 2.44 -19.50
CA ALA A 517 -26.66 2.25 -19.50
C ALA A 517 -27.40 3.44 -20.13
N ARG A 518 -27.04 4.67 -19.75
CA ARG A 518 -27.61 5.90 -20.32
C ARG A 518 -27.31 6.04 -21.80
N GLU A 519 -26.08 5.81 -22.22
CA GLU A 519 -25.64 5.94 -23.63
C GLU A 519 -26.33 4.91 -24.55
N HIS A 520 -26.71 3.76 -24.00
CA HIS A 520 -27.32 2.67 -24.77
C HIS A 520 -28.83 2.51 -24.55
N GLY A 521 -29.47 3.47 -23.86
CA GLY A 521 -30.91 3.48 -23.64
C GLY A 521 -31.43 2.32 -22.78
N ILE A 522 -30.64 1.84 -21.83
CA ILE A 522 -31.03 0.79 -20.88
C ILE A 522 -31.88 1.44 -19.80
N LEU A 523 -33.19 1.18 -19.81
CA LEU A 523 -34.22 1.87 -19.01
C LEU A 523 -34.33 1.35 -17.55
N THR A 524 -33.25 0.88 -16.96
CA THR A 524 -33.23 0.47 -15.54
C THR A 524 -32.06 1.13 -14.80
N SER A 525 -32.27 1.49 -13.56
CA SER A 525 -31.22 1.97 -12.65
C SER A 525 -30.64 0.84 -11.77
N GLU A 526 -31.23 -0.35 -11.82
CA GLU A 526 -30.79 -1.49 -11.02
C GLU A 526 -29.55 -2.13 -11.66
N ALA A 527 -28.41 -2.05 -10.97
CA ALA A 527 -27.12 -2.56 -11.48
C ALA A 527 -27.19 -4.03 -11.90
N ALA A 528 -27.89 -4.88 -11.15
CA ALA A 528 -28.05 -6.30 -11.44
C ALA A 528 -28.80 -6.56 -12.75
N ALA A 529 -29.76 -5.70 -13.11
CA ALA A 529 -30.51 -5.79 -14.38
C ALA A 529 -29.66 -5.23 -15.54
N ILE A 530 -28.91 -4.13 -15.32
CA ILE A 530 -28.02 -3.57 -16.35
C ILE A 530 -26.94 -4.58 -16.73
N VAL A 531 -26.31 -5.22 -15.76
CA VAL A 531 -25.21 -6.20 -15.96
C VAL A 531 -25.67 -7.38 -16.83
N LYS A 532 -26.92 -7.83 -16.70
CA LYS A 532 -27.49 -8.92 -17.50
C LYS A 532 -27.86 -8.50 -18.92
N HIS A 533 -27.80 -7.21 -19.24
CA HIS A 533 -28.18 -6.73 -20.55
C HIS A 533 -27.20 -7.22 -21.65
N PRO A 534 -27.66 -7.76 -22.79
CA PRO A 534 -26.78 -8.33 -23.82
C PRO A 534 -25.67 -7.40 -24.31
N LYS A 535 -25.93 -6.09 -24.41
CA LYS A 535 -24.93 -5.09 -24.79
C LYS A 535 -23.75 -5.01 -23.81
N VAL A 536 -23.98 -5.27 -22.52
CA VAL A 536 -22.91 -5.31 -21.50
C VAL A 536 -22.05 -6.53 -21.71
N THR A 537 -22.67 -7.69 -21.88
CA THR A 537 -21.94 -8.94 -22.16
C THR A 537 -21.13 -8.83 -23.46
N GLU A 538 -21.70 -8.25 -24.51
CA GLU A 538 -21.00 -8.00 -25.78
C GLU A 538 -19.81 -7.04 -25.61
N ARG A 539 -19.98 -5.98 -24.81
CA ARG A 539 -18.89 -5.02 -24.53
C ARG A 539 -17.72 -5.69 -23.81
N ILE A 540 -18.01 -6.51 -22.79
CA ILE A 540 -16.97 -7.27 -22.07
C ILE A 540 -16.37 -8.35 -22.98
N GLY A 541 -17.20 -9.05 -23.77
CA GLY A 541 -16.73 -10.06 -24.72
C GLY A 541 -15.67 -9.52 -25.68
N ARG A 542 -15.90 -8.33 -26.25
CA ARG A 542 -14.91 -7.66 -27.11
C ARG A 542 -13.60 -7.38 -26.39
N THR A 543 -13.65 -6.91 -25.14
CA THR A 543 -12.42 -6.71 -24.34
C THR A 543 -11.69 -8.04 -24.09
N VAL A 544 -12.42 -9.10 -23.71
CA VAL A 544 -11.82 -10.42 -23.47
C VAL A 544 -11.18 -10.96 -24.75
N GLU A 545 -11.83 -10.84 -25.90
CA GLU A 545 -11.28 -11.27 -27.19
C GLU A 545 -10.01 -10.48 -27.56
N GLU A 546 -10.05 -9.15 -27.43
CA GLU A 546 -8.89 -8.29 -27.68
C GLU A 546 -7.70 -8.70 -26.79
N LYS A 547 -7.93 -8.88 -25.49
CA LYS A 547 -6.83 -9.24 -24.56
C LYS A 547 -6.36 -10.68 -24.75
N ASN A 548 -7.23 -11.59 -25.16
CA ASN A 548 -6.87 -12.95 -25.51
C ASN A 548 -5.87 -13.03 -26.70
N THR A 549 -5.78 -12.01 -27.57
CA THR A 549 -4.78 -11.97 -28.65
C THR A 549 -3.35 -11.91 -28.12
N GLN A 550 -3.16 -11.42 -26.91
CA GLN A 550 -1.88 -11.28 -26.23
C GLN A 550 -1.50 -12.51 -25.40
N LEU A 551 -2.41 -13.50 -25.30
CA LEU A 551 -2.25 -14.69 -24.46
C LEU A 551 -1.97 -15.94 -25.30
N GLN A 552 -1.19 -16.85 -24.71
CA GLN A 552 -0.99 -18.18 -25.27
C GLN A 552 -2.30 -18.98 -25.29
N SER A 553 -2.44 -19.91 -26.20
CA SER A 553 -3.70 -20.63 -26.46
C SER A 553 -4.32 -21.28 -25.22
N TYR A 554 -3.49 -21.86 -24.36
CA TYR A 554 -3.92 -22.52 -23.13
C TYR A 554 -4.33 -21.54 -22.01
N ALA A 555 -3.85 -20.29 -22.07
CA ALA A 555 -4.13 -19.23 -21.08
C ALA A 555 -5.31 -18.32 -21.45
N LYS A 556 -5.89 -18.48 -22.65
CA LYS A 556 -7.02 -17.68 -23.13
C LYS A 556 -8.28 -17.94 -22.33
N ILE A 557 -8.93 -16.88 -21.86
CA ILE A 557 -10.24 -16.97 -21.23
C ILE A 557 -11.27 -17.47 -22.25
N LYS A 558 -11.83 -18.64 -22.00
CA LYS A 558 -12.81 -19.27 -22.91
C LYS A 558 -14.25 -18.83 -22.63
N ARG A 559 -14.58 -18.62 -21.38
CA ARG A 559 -15.90 -18.15 -20.94
C ARG A 559 -15.73 -17.20 -19.77
N PHE A 560 -16.68 -16.31 -19.58
CA PHE A 560 -16.73 -15.38 -18.47
C PHE A 560 -18.16 -15.15 -18.02
N THR A 561 -18.33 -14.69 -16.79
CA THR A 561 -19.59 -14.14 -16.30
C THR A 561 -19.37 -12.78 -15.67
N VAL A 562 -20.33 -11.88 -15.87
CA VAL A 562 -20.31 -10.55 -15.24
C VAL A 562 -21.15 -10.61 -13.97
N LEU A 563 -20.53 -10.28 -12.85
CA LEU A 563 -21.21 -10.30 -11.55
C LEU A 563 -22.00 -9.01 -11.32
N PRO A 564 -23.15 -9.10 -10.64
CA PRO A 564 -24.05 -7.95 -10.44
C PRO A 564 -23.49 -6.88 -9.50
N THR A 565 -22.56 -7.26 -8.62
CA THR A 565 -21.97 -6.38 -7.61
C THR A 565 -20.45 -6.46 -7.65
N ASP A 566 -19.78 -5.36 -7.31
CA ASP A 566 -18.32 -5.35 -7.19
C ASP A 566 -17.88 -6.12 -5.93
N PHE A 567 -16.62 -6.55 -5.91
CA PHE A 567 -16.03 -7.13 -4.70
C PHE A 567 -15.81 -6.05 -3.65
N THR A 568 -16.12 -6.36 -2.39
CA THR A 568 -16.05 -5.41 -1.29
C THR A 568 -15.28 -5.96 -0.09
N LEU A 569 -14.84 -5.04 0.78
CA LEU A 569 -14.26 -5.40 2.09
C LEU A 569 -15.31 -6.03 3.00
N ASP A 570 -16.49 -5.42 3.06
CA ASP A 570 -17.60 -5.85 3.93
C ASP A 570 -18.17 -7.19 3.47
N GLY A 571 -18.18 -7.46 2.17
CA GLY A 571 -18.55 -8.76 1.61
C GLY A 571 -17.50 -9.85 1.81
N GLY A 572 -16.33 -9.47 2.31
CA GLY A 572 -15.22 -10.37 2.57
C GLY A 572 -14.41 -10.80 1.36
N GLU A 573 -14.75 -10.33 0.15
CA GLU A 573 -14.05 -10.67 -1.09
C GLU A 573 -12.68 -10.00 -1.22
N LEU A 574 -12.49 -8.85 -0.58
CA LEU A 574 -11.24 -8.12 -0.61
C LEU A 574 -10.49 -8.17 0.73
N THR A 575 -9.17 -8.03 0.67
CA THR A 575 -8.34 -7.71 1.83
C THR A 575 -8.41 -6.20 2.13
N PRO A 576 -7.97 -5.73 3.33
CA PRO A 576 -7.84 -4.29 3.62
C PRO A 576 -6.95 -3.53 2.61
N THR A 577 -6.09 -4.24 1.89
CA THR A 577 -5.25 -3.70 0.81
C THR A 577 -5.86 -3.90 -0.59
N LEU A 578 -7.18 -4.14 -0.65
CA LEU A 578 -7.99 -4.29 -1.87
C LEU A 578 -7.55 -5.45 -2.80
N LYS A 579 -6.89 -6.49 -2.25
CA LYS A 579 -6.57 -7.71 -2.99
C LYS A 579 -7.72 -8.71 -2.93
N VAL A 580 -8.01 -9.38 -4.03
CA VAL A 580 -9.07 -10.39 -4.12
C VAL A 580 -8.70 -11.63 -3.30
N LYS A 581 -9.59 -12.03 -2.41
CA LYS A 581 -9.47 -13.29 -1.65
C LYS A 581 -10.04 -14.44 -2.48
N ARG A 582 -9.20 -15.02 -3.37
CA ARG A 582 -9.60 -16.05 -4.34
C ARG A 582 -10.44 -17.17 -3.75
N LYS A 583 -10.05 -17.70 -2.59
CA LYS A 583 -10.79 -18.79 -1.91
C LYS A 583 -12.20 -18.37 -1.52
N VAL A 584 -12.37 -17.16 -0.99
CA VAL A 584 -13.68 -16.62 -0.60
C VAL A 584 -14.56 -16.41 -1.84
N VAL A 585 -14.02 -15.76 -2.88
CA VAL A 585 -14.73 -15.50 -4.12
C VAL A 585 -15.11 -16.82 -4.82
N SER A 586 -14.19 -17.80 -4.90
CA SER A 586 -14.47 -19.11 -5.50
C SER A 586 -15.60 -19.86 -4.79
N GLN A 587 -15.66 -19.76 -3.46
CA GLN A 587 -16.71 -20.39 -2.67
C GLN A 587 -18.05 -19.67 -2.84
N LYS A 588 -18.03 -18.34 -2.75
CA LYS A 588 -19.24 -17.49 -2.84
C LYS A 588 -19.92 -17.60 -4.21
N TYR A 589 -19.13 -17.67 -5.27
CA TYR A 589 -19.62 -17.69 -6.66
C TYR A 589 -19.43 -19.08 -7.32
N LYS A 590 -19.39 -20.15 -6.52
CA LYS A 590 -19.16 -21.51 -7.01
C LYS A 590 -20.11 -21.90 -8.14
N ASP A 591 -21.40 -21.64 -7.99
CA ASP A 591 -22.42 -22.02 -8.99
C ASP A 591 -22.20 -21.29 -10.32
N ALA A 592 -21.88 -19.99 -10.28
CA ALA A 592 -21.55 -19.22 -11.46
C ALA A 592 -20.27 -19.72 -12.17
N ILE A 593 -19.28 -20.19 -11.40
CA ILE A 593 -18.06 -20.80 -11.96
C ILE A 593 -18.40 -22.13 -12.62
N GLU A 594 -19.16 -23.00 -11.95
CA GLU A 594 -19.52 -24.34 -12.50
C GLU A 594 -20.35 -24.21 -13.78
N GLU A 595 -21.22 -23.20 -13.88
CA GLU A 595 -22.02 -22.93 -15.09
C GLU A 595 -21.14 -22.61 -16.31
N LEU A 596 -19.97 -21.97 -16.11
CA LEU A 596 -19.03 -21.66 -17.19
C LEU A 596 -18.31 -22.92 -17.75
N TYR A 597 -18.43 -24.07 -17.11
CA TYR A 597 -17.85 -25.34 -17.57
C TYR A 597 -18.91 -26.34 -18.12
N ARG A 598 -20.17 -26.00 -18.02
CA ARG A 598 -21.28 -26.71 -18.70
C ARG A 598 -21.41 -26.25 -20.15
#